data_8bdb44bbbdc7059258f2f3ef4040a606
#
_entry.id   8bdb44bbbdc7059258f2f3ef4040a606
#
_cell.length_a   1.000
_cell.length_b   1.000
_cell.length_c   1.000
_cell.angle_alpha   90.00
_cell.angle_beta   90.00
_cell.angle_gamma   90.00
#
_symmetry.space_group_name_H-M   'P 1'
#
loop_
_entity.id
_entity.type
_entity.pdbx_description
1 polymer ?
#
loop_
_entity_poly.entity_id
_entity_poly.type
_entity_poly.pdbx_seq_one_letter_code
_entity_poly.pdbx_strand_id
1 'polypeptide(L)'
;MDSNVRKKQILDVLNKCNGISTIDSLCRRVYASRSTVRRDLIALEEEGTVKRSHGYVSVIVKSANESPIGMRRIENLDKKQLIAGKAAPLLKDDMVIFLDSSSTVCQLAPMLKLRQNITIITNGINIANELSNAQNLKCFLCPGVLKHKSLSIVGEFASSFIKNFNAELAFMSCKAISTKGVFEGDDSQGLVKKSMIENADKTVLLCDNTKEEAVGFFKVSDFNDIDVLVSNGNFSEALDKILAKNIKKII
;
A
#
# COMPACT_ATOMS: atom_id res chain seq x y z
N MET A 1 17.43 -30.11 17.20
CA MET A 1 17.07 -29.82 15.80
C MET A 1 18.13 -28.90 15.23
N ASP A 2 18.68 -29.26 14.09
CA ASP A 2 19.73 -28.46 13.42
C ASP A 2 19.19 -27.06 13.05
N SER A 3 20.04 -26.04 13.20
CA SER A 3 19.72 -24.64 12.89
C SER A 3 19.28 -24.45 11.44
N ASN A 4 19.96 -25.12 10.47
CA ASN A 4 19.64 -25.01 9.06
C ASN A 4 18.27 -25.61 8.72
N VAL A 5 17.91 -26.74 9.33
CA VAL A 5 16.59 -27.36 9.17
C VAL A 5 15.50 -26.42 9.72
N ARG A 6 15.76 -25.80 10.87
CA ARG A 6 14.81 -24.87 11.50
C ARG A 6 14.66 -23.57 10.73
N LYS A 7 15.76 -23.00 10.19
CA LYS A 7 15.70 -21.84 9.28
C LYS A 7 14.82 -22.11 8.07
N LYS A 8 14.98 -23.30 7.43
CA LYS A 8 14.13 -23.73 6.32
C LYS A 8 12.65 -23.81 6.74
N GLN A 9 12.36 -24.40 7.89
CA GLN A 9 10.99 -24.46 8.41
C GLN A 9 10.40 -23.09 8.70
N ILE A 10 11.20 -22.13 9.21
CA ILE A 10 10.77 -20.75 9.41
C ILE A 10 10.36 -20.13 8.08
N LEU A 11 11.16 -20.30 7.02
CA LEU A 11 10.85 -19.78 5.68
C LEU A 11 9.60 -20.46 5.09
N ASP A 12 9.44 -21.77 5.26
CA ASP A 12 8.24 -22.50 4.81
C ASP A 12 6.98 -22.01 5.52
N VAL A 13 7.06 -21.77 6.85
CA VAL A 13 5.95 -21.20 7.62
C VAL A 13 5.63 -19.77 7.13
N LEU A 14 6.63 -18.94 6.92
CA LEU A 14 6.44 -17.59 6.41
C LEU A 14 5.77 -17.60 5.04
N ASN A 15 6.22 -18.47 4.12
CA ASN A 15 5.63 -18.59 2.78
C ASN A 15 4.16 -19.04 2.83
N LYS A 16 3.82 -20.01 3.72
CA LYS A 16 2.42 -20.45 3.97
C LYS A 16 1.56 -19.35 4.62
N CYS A 17 2.18 -18.37 5.28
CA CYS A 17 1.52 -17.23 5.91
C CYS A 17 1.59 -15.95 5.04
N ASN A 18 1.57 -16.08 3.72
CA ASN A 18 1.67 -14.95 2.79
C ASN A 18 2.91 -14.05 3.01
N GLY A 19 4.02 -14.67 3.40
CA GLY A 19 5.31 -14.01 3.59
C GLY A 19 5.53 -13.30 4.90
N ILE A 20 4.57 -13.35 5.86
CA ILE A 20 4.67 -12.66 7.14
C ILE A 20 4.12 -13.49 8.30
N SER A 21 4.76 -13.39 9.48
CA SER A 21 4.26 -13.97 10.72
C SER A 21 4.76 -13.22 11.95
N THR A 22 4.10 -13.38 13.09
CA THR A 22 4.65 -12.94 14.39
C THR A 22 5.70 -13.92 14.88
N ILE A 23 6.66 -13.43 15.68
CA ILE A 23 7.68 -14.30 16.33
C ILE A 23 7.00 -15.38 17.17
N ASP A 24 5.93 -15.06 17.89
CA ASP A 24 5.21 -16.01 18.72
C ASP A 24 4.48 -17.10 17.91
N SER A 25 3.95 -16.74 16.74
CA SER A 25 3.39 -17.71 15.80
C SER A 25 4.46 -18.63 15.22
N LEU A 26 5.63 -18.08 14.85
CA LEU A 26 6.77 -18.88 14.41
C LEU A 26 7.23 -19.87 15.50
N CYS A 27 7.41 -19.39 16.74
CA CYS A 27 7.82 -20.26 17.86
C CYS A 27 6.88 -21.46 18.01
N ARG A 28 5.57 -21.24 17.96
CA ARG A 28 4.56 -22.32 18.05
C ARG A 28 4.63 -23.30 16.89
N ARG A 29 4.83 -22.81 15.66
CA ARG A 29 4.80 -23.62 14.43
C ARG A 29 6.09 -24.40 14.17
N VAL A 30 7.24 -23.85 14.60
CA VAL A 30 8.55 -24.53 14.46
C VAL A 30 8.97 -25.25 15.75
N TYR A 31 8.09 -25.25 16.78
CA TYR A 31 8.32 -25.91 18.07
C TYR A 31 9.67 -25.53 18.73
N ALA A 32 10.00 -24.24 18.72
CA ALA A 32 11.25 -23.73 19.27
C ALA A 32 11.05 -22.54 20.21
N SER A 33 11.98 -22.35 21.15
CA SER A 33 11.94 -21.24 22.08
C SER A 33 12.10 -19.89 21.38
N ARG A 34 11.59 -18.82 21.98
CA ARG A 34 11.67 -17.45 21.44
C ARG A 34 13.13 -17.00 21.23
N SER A 35 14.05 -17.40 22.12
CA SER A 35 15.48 -17.11 22.01
C SER A 35 16.12 -17.83 20.82
N THR A 36 15.74 -19.09 20.61
CA THR A 36 16.22 -19.89 19.47
C THR A 36 15.73 -19.32 18.14
N VAL A 37 14.42 -19.05 18.03
CA VAL A 37 13.83 -18.44 16.81
C VAL A 37 14.45 -17.07 16.55
N ARG A 38 14.66 -16.23 17.57
CA ARG A 38 15.32 -14.93 17.38
C ARG A 38 16.72 -15.05 16.80
N ARG A 39 17.52 -16.03 17.27
CA ARG A 39 18.89 -16.25 16.74
C ARG A 39 18.86 -16.67 15.28
N ASP A 40 17.96 -17.59 14.92
CA ASP A 40 17.80 -18.02 13.51
C ASP A 40 17.33 -16.88 12.62
N LEU A 41 16.42 -16.03 13.12
CA LEU A 41 15.93 -14.87 12.40
C LEU A 41 16.99 -13.77 12.22
N ILE A 42 17.93 -13.61 13.18
CA ILE A 42 19.08 -12.71 13.01
C ILE A 42 19.93 -13.19 11.84
N ALA A 43 20.28 -14.48 11.83
CA ALA A 43 21.08 -15.05 10.75
C ALA A 43 20.37 -14.96 9.37
N LEU A 44 19.06 -15.23 9.30
CA LEU A 44 18.29 -15.09 8.06
C LEU A 44 18.18 -13.62 7.59
N GLU A 45 18.19 -12.65 8.52
CA GLU A 45 18.20 -11.23 8.19
C GLU A 45 19.57 -10.79 7.68
N GLU A 46 20.67 -11.28 8.25
CA GLU A 46 22.05 -11.08 7.75
C GLU A 46 22.23 -11.71 6.37
N GLU A 47 21.62 -12.87 6.11
CA GLU A 47 21.54 -13.51 4.80
C GLU A 47 20.65 -12.74 3.80
N GLY A 48 19.95 -11.67 4.23
CA GLY A 48 19.06 -10.88 3.40
C GLY A 48 17.80 -11.64 2.95
N THR A 49 17.37 -12.67 3.70
CA THR A 49 16.24 -13.53 3.36
C THR A 49 14.96 -13.09 4.06
N VAL A 50 15.07 -12.53 5.27
CA VAL A 50 13.95 -12.00 6.04
C VAL A 50 14.25 -10.60 6.58
N LYS A 51 13.20 -9.85 6.92
CA LYS A 51 13.26 -8.58 7.64
C LYS A 51 12.43 -8.67 8.92
N ARG A 52 12.98 -8.18 10.03
CA ARG A 52 12.28 -8.13 11.32
C ARG A 52 11.80 -6.71 11.60
N SER A 53 10.58 -6.55 12.09
CA SER A 53 10.01 -5.26 12.48
C SER A 53 8.96 -5.45 13.57
N HIS A 54 9.10 -4.75 14.70
CA HIS A 54 8.10 -4.64 15.79
C HIS A 54 7.35 -5.95 16.16
N GLY A 55 8.10 -7.06 16.32
CA GLY A 55 7.51 -8.36 16.68
C GLY A 55 7.00 -9.21 15.51
N TYR A 56 7.11 -8.72 14.30
CA TYR A 56 6.83 -9.44 13.05
C TYR A 56 8.10 -9.79 12.29
N VAL A 57 7.99 -10.81 11.46
CA VAL A 57 9.04 -11.25 10.53
C VAL A 57 8.44 -11.39 9.15
N SER A 58 9.13 -10.90 8.14
CA SER A 58 8.71 -11.00 6.75
C SER A 58 9.84 -11.53 5.86
N VAL A 59 9.49 -12.26 4.79
CA VAL A 59 10.45 -12.69 3.76
C VAL A 59 10.83 -11.49 2.89
N ILE A 60 12.14 -11.32 2.64
CA ILE A 60 12.62 -10.32 1.66
C ILE A 60 12.47 -10.90 0.26
N VAL A 61 11.55 -10.38 -0.51
CA VAL A 61 11.33 -10.76 -1.91
C VAL A 61 12.25 -9.92 -2.79
N LYS A 62 13.37 -10.49 -3.25
CA LYS A 62 14.31 -9.84 -4.20
C LYS A 62 13.78 -9.87 -5.63
N SER A 63 12.55 -9.49 -5.89
CA SER A 63 12.01 -9.45 -7.26
C SER A 63 11.15 -8.24 -7.51
N ALA A 64 10.93 -7.89 -8.77
CA ALA A 64 9.96 -6.89 -9.22
C ALA A 64 8.50 -7.23 -8.80
N ASN A 65 8.28 -8.42 -8.23
CA ASN A 65 6.99 -8.86 -7.73
C ASN A 65 6.58 -8.07 -6.48
N GLU A 66 5.33 -7.68 -6.44
CA GLU A 66 4.71 -6.99 -5.33
C GLU A 66 4.70 -7.84 -4.05
N SER A 67 5.19 -7.26 -2.94
CA SER A 67 5.12 -7.90 -1.62
C SER A 67 3.67 -8.09 -1.18
N PRO A 68 3.33 -9.20 -0.49
CA PRO A 68 1.99 -9.40 0.04
C PRO A 68 1.50 -8.20 0.85
N ILE A 69 0.21 -7.88 0.76
CA ILE A 69 -0.38 -6.71 1.44
C ILE A 69 -0.19 -6.74 2.96
N GLY A 70 -0.19 -7.93 3.56
CA GLY A 70 0.09 -8.10 4.98
C GLY A 70 1.48 -7.58 5.39
N MET A 71 2.50 -7.78 4.55
CA MET A 71 3.85 -7.24 4.74
C MET A 71 3.84 -5.72 4.53
N ARG A 72 3.24 -5.25 3.44
CA ARG A 72 3.17 -3.82 3.14
C ARG A 72 2.41 -3.02 4.20
N ARG A 73 1.43 -3.61 4.91
CA ARG A 73 0.68 -2.94 5.99
C ARG A 73 1.57 -2.57 7.19
N ILE A 74 2.59 -3.35 7.49
CA ILE A 74 3.51 -3.10 8.63
C ILE A 74 4.83 -2.46 8.22
N GLU A 75 5.25 -2.62 6.97
CA GLU A 75 6.44 -1.98 6.44
C GLU A 75 6.23 -0.46 6.36
N ASN A 76 7.15 0.31 6.97
CA ASN A 76 7.08 1.78 7.04
C ASN A 76 5.74 2.30 7.60
N LEU A 77 5.14 1.60 8.58
CA LEU A 77 3.82 1.94 9.12
C LEU A 77 3.79 3.37 9.66
N ASP A 78 4.81 3.78 10.42
CA ASP A 78 4.91 5.13 11.00
C ASP A 78 4.88 6.21 9.91
N LYS A 79 5.61 5.99 8.81
CA LYS A 79 5.60 6.91 7.66
C LYS A 79 4.23 7.00 7.01
N LYS A 80 3.54 5.87 6.84
CA LYS A 80 2.20 5.82 6.23
C LYS A 80 1.15 6.49 7.12
N GLN A 81 1.23 6.30 8.43
CA GLN A 81 0.34 6.96 9.38
C GLN A 81 0.57 8.48 9.39
N LEU A 82 1.83 8.93 9.35
CA LEU A 82 2.17 10.34 9.21
C LEU A 82 1.57 10.94 7.93
N ILE A 83 1.76 10.26 6.79
CA ILE A 83 1.20 10.67 5.49
C ILE A 83 -0.32 10.74 5.54
N ALA A 84 -0.98 9.72 6.09
CA ALA A 84 -2.43 9.70 6.23
C ALA A 84 -2.93 10.85 7.13
N GLY A 85 -2.23 11.13 8.24
CA GLY A 85 -2.53 12.26 9.12
C GLY A 85 -2.42 13.61 8.40
N LYS A 86 -1.37 13.80 7.59
CA LYS A 86 -1.20 15.02 6.76
C LYS A 86 -2.28 15.13 5.66
N ALA A 87 -2.78 14.01 5.14
CA ALA A 87 -3.84 13.99 4.13
C ALA A 87 -5.25 14.16 4.72
N ALA A 88 -5.46 13.87 6.01
CA ALA A 88 -6.76 13.92 6.68
C ALA A 88 -7.52 15.25 6.51
N PRO A 89 -6.88 16.45 6.51
CA PRO A 89 -7.56 17.72 6.27
C PRO A 89 -8.18 17.86 4.87
N LEU A 90 -7.81 17.01 3.92
CA LEU A 90 -8.41 17.01 2.58
C LEU A 90 -9.79 16.30 2.58
N LEU A 91 -10.06 15.45 3.58
CA LEU A 91 -11.33 14.76 3.72
C LEU A 91 -12.38 15.70 4.33
N LYS A 92 -13.50 15.85 3.63
CA LYS A 92 -14.67 16.63 4.08
C LYS A 92 -15.89 15.73 4.11
N ASP A 93 -16.93 16.14 4.79
CA ASP A 93 -18.23 15.50 4.72
C ASP A 93 -18.85 15.67 3.32
N ASP A 94 -19.81 14.83 2.98
CA ASP A 94 -20.60 14.88 1.73
C ASP A 94 -19.78 14.69 0.42
N MET A 95 -18.54 14.16 0.51
CA MET A 95 -17.68 13.93 -0.67
C MET A 95 -17.92 12.57 -1.33
N VAL A 96 -17.63 12.51 -2.62
CA VAL A 96 -17.39 11.27 -3.37
C VAL A 96 -15.90 11.11 -3.59
N ILE A 97 -15.31 9.99 -3.17
CA ILE A 97 -13.87 9.76 -3.28
C ILE A 97 -13.53 8.38 -3.82
N PHE A 98 -12.45 8.31 -4.60
CA PHE A 98 -11.79 7.07 -4.94
C PHE A 98 -10.67 6.76 -3.95
N LEU A 99 -10.58 5.50 -3.54
CA LEU A 99 -9.48 4.98 -2.73
C LEU A 99 -8.86 3.78 -3.44
N ASP A 100 -7.58 3.83 -3.77
CA ASP A 100 -6.88 2.66 -4.30
C ASP A 100 -6.64 1.60 -3.22
N SER A 101 -6.23 0.41 -3.64
CA SER A 101 -6.02 -0.74 -2.73
C SER A 101 -4.72 -0.70 -1.93
N SER A 102 -3.98 0.41 -1.94
CA SER A 102 -2.65 0.49 -1.31
C SER A 102 -2.72 0.49 0.22
N SER A 103 -1.66 -0.04 0.85
CA SER A 103 -1.53 -0.04 2.31
C SER A 103 -1.37 1.37 2.91
N THR A 104 -0.92 2.35 2.12
CA THR A 104 -0.79 3.75 2.54
C THR A 104 -2.16 4.42 2.58
N VAL A 105 -2.96 4.27 1.51
CA VAL A 105 -4.32 4.80 1.46
C VAL A 105 -5.22 4.15 2.51
N CYS A 106 -5.03 2.87 2.81
CA CYS A 106 -5.75 2.17 3.86
C CYS A 106 -5.60 2.85 5.25
N GLN A 107 -4.52 3.60 5.49
CA GLN A 107 -4.35 4.36 6.74
C GLN A 107 -5.29 5.56 6.86
N LEU A 108 -6.03 5.93 5.83
CA LEU A 108 -7.08 6.95 5.91
C LEU A 108 -8.37 6.40 6.57
N ALA A 109 -8.56 5.10 6.67
CA ALA A 109 -9.78 4.49 7.18
C ALA A 109 -10.21 5.01 8.58
N PRO A 110 -9.31 5.18 9.57
CA PRO A 110 -9.70 5.76 10.86
C PRO A 110 -10.25 7.20 10.76
N MET A 111 -9.68 8.02 9.87
CA MET A 111 -10.08 9.41 9.65
C MET A 111 -11.42 9.49 8.91
N LEU A 112 -11.64 8.58 7.96
CA LEU A 112 -12.90 8.48 7.22
C LEU A 112 -14.08 8.14 8.13
N LYS A 113 -13.89 7.26 9.12
CA LYS A 113 -14.93 6.90 10.10
C LYS A 113 -15.42 8.08 10.94
N LEU A 114 -14.64 9.16 11.01
CA LEU A 114 -15.00 10.41 11.73
C LEU A 114 -15.80 11.39 10.84
N ARG A 115 -15.99 11.08 9.56
CA ARG A 115 -16.71 11.92 8.59
C ARG A 115 -18.14 11.45 8.41
N GLN A 116 -18.98 12.30 7.82
CA GLN A 116 -20.39 12.02 7.55
C GLN A 116 -20.65 12.01 6.04
N ASN A 117 -21.53 11.09 5.63
CA ASN A 117 -22.10 11.05 4.28
C ASN A 117 -21.06 10.99 3.13
N ILE A 118 -19.88 10.40 3.36
CA ILE A 118 -18.89 10.18 2.29
C ILE A 118 -19.28 8.94 1.48
N THR A 119 -19.27 9.09 0.16
CA THR A 119 -19.35 7.96 -0.77
C THR A 119 -17.94 7.56 -1.21
N ILE A 120 -17.59 6.31 -0.98
CA ILE A 120 -16.27 5.74 -1.26
C ILE A 120 -16.39 4.69 -2.35
N ILE A 121 -15.59 4.78 -3.38
CA ILE A 121 -15.42 3.75 -4.40
C ILE A 121 -13.99 3.23 -4.28
N THR A 122 -13.82 1.94 -4.03
CA THR A 122 -12.51 1.32 -3.83
C THR A 122 -12.39 -0.01 -4.55
N ASN A 123 -11.17 -0.33 -4.99
CA ASN A 123 -10.82 -1.66 -5.45
C ASN A 123 -10.07 -2.47 -4.38
N GLY A 124 -9.94 -1.95 -3.16
CA GLY A 124 -9.20 -2.54 -2.05
C GLY A 124 -10.09 -3.30 -1.07
N ILE A 125 -9.96 -4.63 -1.01
CA ILE A 125 -10.72 -5.46 -0.05
C ILE A 125 -10.42 -5.07 1.40
N ASN A 126 -9.14 -4.77 1.71
CA ASN A 126 -8.78 -4.34 3.06
C ASN A 126 -9.45 -3.02 3.46
N ILE A 127 -9.56 -2.07 2.53
CA ILE A 127 -10.24 -0.79 2.79
C ILE A 127 -11.73 -1.02 3.02
N ALA A 128 -12.38 -1.80 2.16
CA ALA A 128 -13.79 -2.15 2.34
C ALA A 128 -14.02 -2.87 3.68
N ASN A 129 -13.15 -3.79 4.07
CA ASN A 129 -13.22 -4.48 5.36
C ASN A 129 -13.03 -3.52 6.55
N GLU A 130 -12.05 -2.63 6.50
CA GLU A 130 -11.83 -1.61 7.55
C GLU A 130 -13.05 -0.67 7.71
N LEU A 131 -13.76 -0.39 6.63
CA LEU A 131 -14.92 0.51 6.62
C LEU A 131 -16.26 -0.21 6.81
N SER A 132 -16.29 -1.54 6.87
CA SER A 132 -17.53 -2.35 6.88
C SER A 132 -18.50 -2.02 8.03
N ASN A 133 -17.98 -1.54 9.17
CA ASN A 133 -18.77 -1.15 10.34
C ASN A 133 -19.08 0.36 10.41
N ALA A 134 -18.68 1.14 9.39
CA ALA A 134 -18.92 2.59 9.37
C ALA A 134 -20.26 2.89 8.69
N GLN A 135 -21.35 2.94 9.47
CA GLN A 135 -22.72 3.18 8.97
C GLN A 135 -22.95 4.59 8.41
N ASN A 136 -22.08 5.51 8.74
CA ASN A 136 -22.09 6.92 8.27
C ASN A 136 -21.46 7.09 6.87
N LEU A 137 -20.96 6.02 6.26
CA LEU A 137 -20.31 6.03 4.97
C LEU A 137 -21.01 5.07 3.98
N LYS A 138 -20.96 5.40 2.70
CA LYS A 138 -21.39 4.50 1.62
C LYS A 138 -20.15 3.98 0.89
N CYS A 139 -19.89 2.68 0.93
CA CYS A 139 -18.70 2.08 0.32
C CYS A 139 -19.07 1.13 -0.82
N PHE A 140 -18.61 1.45 -2.02
CA PHE A 140 -18.69 0.58 -3.20
C PHE A 140 -17.35 -0.15 -3.35
N LEU A 141 -17.39 -1.48 -3.38
CA LEU A 141 -16.24 -2.30 -3.78
C LEU A 141 -16.35 -2.61 -5.27
N CYS A 142 -15.31 -2.27 -6.04
CA CYS A 142 -15.26 -2.53 -7.47
C CYS A 142 -15.45 -4.03 -7.77
N PRO A 143 -16.21 -4.41 -8.80
CA PRO A 143 -16.25 -5.79 -9.31
C PRO A 143 -14.98 -6.12 -10.09
N GLY A 144 -14.66 -7.41 -10.27
CA GLY A 144 -13.55 -7.83 -11.11
C GLY A 144 -12.77 -9.03 -10.58
N VAL A 145 -11.50 -9.12 -10.95
CA VAL A 145 -10.62 -10.23 -10.61
C VAL A 145 -9.84 -9.93 -9.34
N LEU A 146 -9.87 -10.86 -8.38
CA LEU A 146 -9.11 -10.75 -7.14
C LEU A 146 -7.63 -11.05 -7.35
N LYS A 147 -6.77 -10.08 -7.03
CA LYS A 147 -5.33 -10.30 -6.84
C LYS A 147 -5.04 -10.68 -5.39
N HIS A 148 -4.75 -11.95 -5.16
CA HIS A 148 -4.59 -12.51 -3.81
C HIS A 148 -3.47 -11.85 -3.00
N LYS A 149 -2.32 -11.52 -3.62
CA LYS A 149 -1.18 -10.90 -2.90
C LYS A 149 -1.48 -9.49 -2.39
N SER A 150 -2.20 -8.71 -3.17
CA SER A 150 -2.53 -7.31 -2.85
C SER A 150 -3.91 -7.14 -2.21
N LEU A 151 -4.76 -8.17 -2.22
CA LEU A 151 -6.17 -8.10 -1.86
C LEU A 151 -6.85 -6.91 -2.57
N SER A 152 -6.57 -6.78 -3.85
CA SER A 152 -7.15 -5.77 -4.73
C SER A 152 -7.99 -6.42 -5.83
N ILE A 153 -9.04 -5.72 -6.24
CA ILE A 153 -9.84 -6.09 -7.39
C ILE A 153 -9.31 -5.33 -8.61
N VAL A 154 -9.06 -6.06 -9.70
CA VAL A 154 -8.47 -5.51 -10.92
C VAL A 154 -9.19 -6.03 -12.17
N GLY A 155 -8.77 -5.55 -13.33
CA GLY A 155 -9.27 -5.93 -14.64
C GLY A 155 -10.31 -4.96 -15.19
N GLU A 156 -10.80 -5.26 -16.38
CA GLU A 156 -11.67 -4.39 -17.16
C GLU A 156 -12.98 -4.04 -16.42
N PHE A 157 -13.57 -5.00 -15.70
CA PHE A 157 -14.77 -4.73 -14.91
C PHE A 157 -14.55 -3.69 -13.82
N ALA A 158 -13.38 -3.71 -13.15
CA ALA A 158 -13.05 -2.72 -12.13
C ALA A 158 -12.86 -1.34 -12.75
N SER A 159 -12.10 -1.24 -13.84
CA SER A 159 -11.87 0.02 -14.55
C SER A 159 -13.15 0.60 -15.15
N SER A 160 -13.99 -0.24 -15.76
CA SER A 160 -15.28 0.20 -16.34
C SER A 160 -16.28 0.62 -15.26
N PHE A 161 -16.26 -0.04 -14.09
CA PHE A 161 -17.11 0.34 -12.96
C PHE A 161 -16.76 1.74 -12.44
N ILE A 162 -15.48 2.05 -12.29
CA ILE A 162 -14.99 3.37 -11.85
C ILE A 162 -15.47 4.48 -12.77
N LYS A 163 -15.50 4.26 -14.08
CA LYS A 163 -15.94 5.24 -15.08
C LYS A 163 -17.42 5.68 -14.95
N ASN A 164 -18.23 4.97 -14.15
CA ASN A 164 -19.61 5.38 -13.88
C ASN A 164 -19.74 6.41 -12.75
N PHE A 165 -18.62 6.82 -12.13
CA PHE A 165 -18.61 7.75 -11.02
C PHE A 165 -17.74 8.95 -11.34
N ASN A 166 -18.11 10.11 -10.80
CA ASN A 166 -17.26 11.29 -10.72
C ASN A 166 -16.91 11.52 -9.26
N ALA A 167 -15.63 11.63 -8.94
CA ALA A 167 -15.17 11.83 -7.56
C ALA A 167 -14.45 13.18 -7.42
N GLU A 168 -14.63 13.86 -6.30
CA GLU A 168 -13.88 15.08 -6.01
C GLU A 168 -12.39 14.79 -5.77
N LEU A 169 -12.08 13.63 -5.17
CA LEU A 169 -10.69 13.25 -4.90
C LEU A 169 -10.45 11.77 -5.22
N ALA A 170 -9.32 11.49 -5.88
CA ALA A 170 -8.75 10.14 -5.94
C ALA A 170 -7.51 10.08 -5.03
N PHE A 171 -7.59 9.32 -3.95
CA PHE A 171 -6.43 9.00 -3.11
C PHE A 171 -5.75 7.75 -3.61
N MET A 172 -4.49 7.85 -3.93
CA MET A 172 -3.70 6.71 -4.39
C MET A 172 -2.29 6.74 -3.81
N SER A 173 -1.64 5.59 -3.87
CA SER A 173 -0.20 5.47 -3.65
C SER A 173 0.43 4.78 -4.87
N CYS A 174 1.73 4.54 -4.81
CA CYS A 174 2.47 3.91 -5.91
C CYS A 174 3.41 2.81 -5.41
N LYS A 175 3.91 1.99 -6.33
CA LYS A 175 5.04 1.09 -6.06
C LYS A 175 6.35 1.86 -6.07
N ALA A 176 6.54 2.76 -7.04
CA ALA A 176 7.74 3.56 -7.20
C ALA A 176 7.41 4.96 -7.74
N ILE A 177 8.27 5.92 -7.40
CA ILE A 177 8.29 7.27 -7.96
C ILE A 177 9.72 7.58 -8.44
N SER A 178 9.84 8.23 -9.58
CA SER A 178 11.15 8.65 -10.11
C SER A 178 10.99 9.91 -10.96
N THR A 179 12.06 10.49 -11.45
CA THR A 179 12.03 11.66 -12.35
C THR A 179 11.18 11.45 -13.63
N LYS A 180 10.80 10.20 -13.93
CA LYS A 180 9.99 9.81 -15.11
C LYS A 180 8.49 9.71 -14.81
N GLY A 181 8.05 9.89 -13.54
CA GLY A 181 6.66 9.82 -13.12
C GLY A 181 6.39 8.79 -12.01
N VAL A 182 5.14 8.36 -11.93
CA VAL A 182 4.59 7.45 -10.91
C VAL A 182 4.37 6.06 -11.50
N PHE A 183 4.80 5.02 -10.79
CA PHE A 183 4.83 3.66 -11.31
C PHE A 183 4.18 2.65 -10.37
N GLU A 184 3.60 1.60 -10.97
CA GLU A 184 3.12 0.38 -10.31
C GLU A 184 3.97 -0.85 -10.64
N GLY A 185 3.78 -1.90 -9.83
CA GLY A 185 4.45 -3.20 -10.00
C GLY A 185 3.85 -4.06 -11.11
N ASP A 186 2.63 -3.76 -11.55
CA ASP A 186 1.97 -4.43 -12.67
C ASP A 186 0.93 -3.52 -13.36
N ASP A 187 0.58 -3.89 -14.57
CA ASP A 187 -0.34 -3.16 -15.45
C ASP A 187 -1.79 -3.18 -14.95
N SER A 188 -2.27 -4.30 -14.43
CA SER A 188 -3.67 -4.44 -14.04
C SER A 188 -4.05 -3.50 -12.89
N GLN A 189 -3.16 -3.31 -11.90
CA GLN A 189 -3.34 -2.30 -10.86
C GLN A 189 -3.16 -0.88 -11.41
N GLY A 190 -2.18 -0.70 -12.27
CA GLY A 190 -1.93 0.60 -12.91
C GLY A 190 -3.11 1.10 -13.74
N LEU A 191 -3.78 0.20 -14.48
CA LEU A 191 -4.97 0.56 -15.28
C LEU A 191 -6.16 0.98 -14.40
N VAL A 192 -6.39 0.30 -13.28
CA VAL A 192 -7.42 0.72 -12.31
C VAL A 192 -7.14 2.11 -11.76
N LYS A 193 -5.88 2.40 -11.40
CA LYS A 193 -5.47 3.74 -10.93
C LYS A 193 -5.63 4.81 -12.00
N LYS A 194 -5.27 4.52 -13.26
CA LYS A 194 -5.54 5.43 -14.38
C LYS A 194 -7.01 5.77 -14.48
N SER A 195 -7.90 4.77 -14.37
CA SER A 195 -9.35 5.04 -14.39
C SER A 195 -9.80 5.91 -13.22
N MET A 196 -9.18 5.80 -12.03
CA MET A 196 -9.47 6.69 -10.90
C MET A 196 -9.00 8.13 -11.16
N ILE A 197 -7.79 8.30 -11.73
CA ILE A 197 -7.25 9.61 -12.11
C ILE A 197 -8.18 10.30 -13.13
N GLU A 198 -8.55 9.57 -14.18
CA GLU A 198 -9.37 10.08 -15.29
C GLU A 198 -10.80 10.49 -14.87
N ASN A 199 -11.30 9.97 -13.74
CA ASN A 199 -12.66 10.20 -13.26
C ASN A 199 -12.73 10.91 -11.91
N ALA A 200 -11.65 11.61 -11.52
CA ALA A 200 -11.60 12.45 -10.34
C ALA A 200 -11.25 13.91 -10.69
N ASP A 201 -11.84 14.87 -9.98
CA ASP A 201 -11.51 16.29 -10.15
C ASP A 201 -10.07 16.60 -9.73
N LYS A 202 -9.56 15.88 -8.72
CA LYS A 202 -8.19 16.00 -8.22
C LYS A 202 -7.61 14.67 -7.78
N THR A 203 -6.34 14.49 -8.08
CA THR A 203 -5.55 13.33 -7.67
C THR A 203 -4.63 13.67 -6.51
N VAL A 204 -4.71 12.88 -5.44
CA VAL A 204 -3.86 12.97 -4.25
C VAL A 204 -2.96 11.74 -4.20
N LEU A 205 -1.66 11.93 -4.40
CA LEU A 205 -0.65 10.88 -4.28
C LEU A 205 -0.11 10.84 -2.85
N LEU A 206 -0.31 9.72 -2.16
CA LEU A 206 0.26 9.42 -0.84
C LEU A 206 1.53 8.59 -1.02
N CYS A 207 2.70 9.19 -0.83
CA CYS A 207 3.96 8.55 -1.19
C CYS A 207 5.04 8.75 -0.11
N ASP A 208 5.52 7.65 0.48
CA ASP A 208 6.70 7.73 1.34
C ASP A 208 7.99 7.81 0.51
N ASN A 209 8.99 8.50 1.06
CA ASN A 209 10.24 8.81 0.35
C ASN A 209 11.08 7.57 -0.02
N THR A 210 10.81 6.40 0.57
CA THR A 210 11.50 5.15 0.20
C THR A 210 11.06 4.61 -1.16
N LYS A 211 9.98 5.16 -1.73
CA LYS A 211 9.47 4.75 -3.05
C LYS A 211 10.35 5.21 -4.20
N GLU A 212 11.22 6.18 -4.00
CA GLU A 212 12.18 6.63 -5.02
C GLU A 212 13.22 5.56 -5.33
N GLU A 213 13.60 4.74 -4.34
CA GLU A 213 14.56 3.64 -4.52
C GLU A 213 13.92 2.36 -5.08
N ALA A 214 12.60 2.33 -5.19
CA ALA A 214 11.85 1.17 -5.65
C ALA A 214 11.83 1.09 -7.18
N VAL A 215 11.65 -0.14 -7.70
CA VAL A 215 11.49 -0.38 -9.14
C VAL A 215 10.01 -0.56 -9.44
N GLY A 216 9.49 0.26 -10.35
CA GLY A 216 8.17 0.13 -10.93
C GLY A 216 8.25 -0.40 -12.36
N PHE A 217 7.21 -1.13 -12.78
CA PHE A 217 7.12 -1.70 -14.12
C PHE A 217 6.21 -0.90 -15.03
N PHE A 218 5.02 -0.51 -14.54
CA PHE A 218 3.99 0.13 -15.33
C PHE A 218 3.82 1.59 -14.93
N LYS A 219 3.96 2.51 -15.89
CA LYS A 219 3.75 3.94 -15.65
C LYS A 219 2.26 4.25 -15.48
N VAL A 220 1.88 4.74 -14.31
CA VAL A 220 0.51 5.11 -13.98
C VAL A 220 0.20 6.52 -14.46
N SER A 221 1.07 7.47 -14.14
CA SER A 221 0.84 8.89 -14.45
C SER A 221 2.13 9.69 -14.62
N ASP A 222 2.03 10.83 -15.25
CA ASP A 222 2.98 11.92 -15.13
C ASP A 222 2.65 12.75 -13.88
N PHE A 223 3.55 13.67 -13.51
CA PHE A 223 3.32 14.53 -12.34
C PHE A 223 2.26 15.59 -12.57
N ASN A 224 1.98 15.94 -13.81
CA ASN A 224 0.91 16.89 -14.17
C ASN A 224 -0.50 16.33 -13.88
N ASP A 225 -0.63 14.99 -13.77
CA ASP A 225 -1.88 14.32 -13.42
C ASP A 225 -2.09 14.26 -11.88
N ILE A 226 -1.13 14.77 -11.10
CA ILE A 226 -1.15 14.77 -9.63
C ILE A 226 -1.33 16.21 -9.14
N ASP A 227 -2.44 16.49 -8.45
CA ASP A 227 -2.71 17.81 -7.89
C ASP A 227 -2.04 18.03 -6.54
N VAL A 228 -2.01 16.97 -5.71
CA VAL A 228 -1.44 17.03 -4.36
C VAL A 228 -0.53 15.82 -4.12
N LEU A 229 0.69 16.08 -3.69
CA LEU A 229 1.59 15.07 -3.14
C LEU A 229 1.63 15.21 -1.62
N VAL A 230 1.37 14.12 -0.92
CA VAL A 230 1.54 14.03 0.54
C VAL A 230 2.67 13.05 0.85
N SER A 231 3.72 13.54 1.52
CA SER A 231 4.90 12.75 1.83
C SER A 231 5.33 12.89 3.30
N ASN A 232 6.14 11.93 3.76
CA ASN A 232 6.76 11.95 5.09
C ASN A 232 8.06 12.76 5.14
N GLY A 233 8.58 13.21 4.00
CA GLY A 233 9.84 13.97 3.89
C GLY A 233 10.25 14.14 2.44
N ASN A 234 11.44 14.70 2.25
CA ASN A 234 11.98 15.01 0.93
C ASN A 234 12.45 13.77 0.18
N PHE A 235 12.45 13.86 -1.11
CA PHE A 235 13.08 12.93 -2.05
C PHE A 235 14.48 13.40 -2.41
N SER A 236 15.09 12.86 -3.45
CA SER A 236 16.35 13.40 -3.97
C SER A 236 16.16 14.82 -4.51
N GLU A 237 17.23 15.62 -4.51
CA GLU A 237 17.20 16.99 -5.04
C GLU A 237 16.69 17.04 -6.50
N ALA A 238 17.05 16.04 -7.30
CA ALA A 238 16.63 15.96 -8.70
C ALA A 238 15.12 15.74 -8.82
N LEU A 239 14.54 14.85 -7.98
CA LEU A 239 13.11 14.57 -7.99
C LEU A 239 12.34 15.73 -7.37
N ASP A 240 12.80 16.31 -6.24
CA ASP A 240 12.14 17.44 -5.58
C ASP A 240 12.01 18.66 -6.51
N LYS A 241 13.03 18.96 -7.33
CA LYS A 241 12.95 20.04 -8.35
C LYS A 241 11.85 19.77 -9.38
N ILE A 242 11.67 18.52 -9.80
CA ILE A 242 10.62 18.15 -10.77
C ILE A 242 9.24 18.20 -10.12
N LEU A 243 9.10 17.68 -8.90
CA LEU A 243 7.85 17.69 -8.16
C LEU A 243 7.37 19.14 -7.91
N ALA A 244 8.25 20.01 -7.44
CA ALA A 244 7.93 21.42 -7.19
C ALA A 244 7.50 22.18 -8.45
N LYS A 245 7.98 21.77 -9.63
CA LYS A 245 7.59 22.39 -10.93
C LYS A 245 6.22 21.93 -11.41
N ASN A 246 5.84 20.68 -11.16
CA ASN A 246 4.70 20.04 -11.81
C ASN A 246 3.50 19.81 -10.88
N ILE A 247 3.72 19.68 -9.57
CA ILE A 247 2.66 19.42 -8.59
C ILE A 247 2.25 20.72 -7.90
N LYS A 248 0.94 21.00 -7.89
CA LYS A 248 0.38 22.25 -7.35
C LYS A 248 0.56 22.39 -5.85
N LYS A 249 0.53 21.29 -5.11
CA LYS A 249 0.62 21.28 -3.64
C LYS A 249 1.40 20.08 -3.13
N ILE A 250 2.44 20.33 -2.33
CA ILE A 250 3.21 19.31 -1.63
C ILE A 250 3.02 19.49 -0.12
N ILE A 251 2.71 18.42 0.63
CA ILE A 251 2.38 18.43 2.07
C ILE A 251 3.29 17.47 2.84
#